data_3127eaf37e41b87defeefa46d5c1ff95
#
_entry.id   3127eaf37e41b87defeefa46d5c1ff95
#
_cell.length_a   1.000
_cell.length_b   1.000
_cell.length_c   1.000
_cell.angle_alpha   90.00
_cell.angle_beta   90.00
_cell.angle_gamma   90.00
#
_symmetry.space_group_name_H-M   'P 1'
#
loop_
_entity.id
_entity.type
_entity.pdbx_description
1 polymer ?
#
loop_
_entity_poly.entity_id
_entity_poly.type
_entity_poly.pdbx_seq_one_letter_code
_entity_poly.pdbx_strand_id
1 'polypeptide(L)'
;MMAFLRFLLCFCVILFGTVSCHEDDDVATLKAEIKQRWNIEVVDHNLQDTLRPLLVSKSSVAQLQDVSPKNEGACLKVVIQAFSIYPAHFIKSLISRVAVADTITTWSIEVGGFNFDNTIAIDCDDVHGQGMLSADFLQKWKTDNIHAFIARIILEQHKWLFQNQDWQSYNPSDFHYGNMEDYKNSLRDHSPNKRNENNTYFTSGFITQLGMTAIDQDFPDYAMRIFGEPREFAQIIRKYPRVKGKARIVMNIYLTLAPELKSFFDQSGLTDAVKN
;
A
#
# COMPACT_ATOMS: atom_id res chain seq x y z
N MET A 1 25.25 33.23 -60.92
CA MET A 1 24.11 32.49 -60.44
C MET A 1 24.58 31.09 -60.03
N MET A 2 25.57 31.00 -59.10
CA MET A 2 26.14 29.73 -58.61
C MET A 2 26.84 29.95 -57.25
N ALA A 3 26.10 30.46 -56.24
CA ALA A 3 26.65 30.66 -54.91
C ALA A 3 25.59 30.44 -53.81
N PHE A 4 24.42 29.84 -54.12
CA PHE A 4 23.33 29.70 -53.13
C PHE A 4 22.98 28.25 -52.77
N LEU A 5 23.77 27.26 -53.19
CA LEU A 5 23.45 25.84 -53.00
C LEU A 5 24.40 25.08 -52.05
N ARG A 6 25.20 25.77 -51.25
CA ARG A 6 26.15 25.13 -50.33
C ARG A 6 25.85 25.36 -48.83
N PHE A 7 24.74 26.05 -48.48
CA PHE A 7 24.40 26.35 -47.07
C PHE A 7 23.21 25.55 -46.53
N LEU A 8 22.65 24.63 -47.32
CA LEU A 8 21.46 23.87 -46.92
C LEU A 8 21.73 22.41 -46.54
N LEU A 9 22.99 21.99 -46.45
CA LEU A 9 23.36 20.59 -46.20
C LEU A 9 24.07 20.36 -44.83
N CYS A 10 24.22 21.41 -44.03
CA CYS A 10 24.81 21.29 -42.68
C CYS A 10 23.80 21.38 -41.53
N PHE A 11 22.49 21.45 -41.78
CA PHE A 11 21.50 21.63 -40.71
C PHE A 11 20.63 20.37 -40.41
N CYS A 12 20.90 19.26 -41.10
CA CYS A 12 20.10 18.03 -40.96
C CYS A 12 20.78 16.89 -40.18
N VAL A 13 21.86 17.11 -39.43
CA VAL A 13 22.57 16.03 -38.71
C VAL A 13 22.57 16.20 -37.20
N ILE A 14 21.87 17.18 -36.62
CA ILE A 14 21.84 17.39 -35.17
C ILE A 14 20.43 17.11 -34.56
N LEU A 15 19.57 16.35 -35.22
CA LEU A 15 18.21 16.12 -34.72
C LEU A 15 17.82 14.64 -34.59
N PHE A 16 18.76 13.71 -34.53
CA PHE A 16 18.45 12.31 -34.16
C PHE A 16 19.46 11.79 -33.15
N GLY A 17 19.38 12.30 -31.95
CA GLY A 17 20.20 11.87 -30.83
C GLY A 17 19.56 12.14 -29.46
N THR A 18 18.24 12.27 -29.38
CA THR A 18 17.58 12.05 -28.10
C THR A 18 17.39 10.54 -27.96
N VAL A 19 18.49 9.85 -27.68
CA VAL A 19 18.42 8.61 -26.91
C VAL A 19 17.56 8.98 -25.71
N SER A 20 16.37 8.46 -25.65
CA SER A 20 15.58 8.36 -24.43
C SER A 20 16.46 7.59 -23.45
N CYS A 21 17.31 8.27 -22.72
CA CYS A 21 17.73 7.80 -21.42
C CYS A 21 16.42 7.72 -20.66
N HIS A 22 15.86 6.53 -20.52
CA HIS A 22 15.15 6.21 -19.31
C HIS A 22 16.20 6.45 -18.22
N GLU A 23 16.10 7.61 -17.57
CA GLU A 23 16.78 7.85 -16.32
C GLU A 23 16.24 6.76 -15.40
N ASP A 24 17.00 5.68 -15.23
CA ASP A 24 16.92 4.85 -14.06
C ASP A 24 17.26 5.80 -12.93
N ASP A 25 16.21 6.32 -12.25
CA ASP A 25 16.41 7.15 -11.08
C ASP A 25 17.35 6.38 -10.17
N ASP A 26 18.52 6.95 -9.91
CA ASP A 26 19.52 6.30 -9.08
C ASP A 26 18.87 5.99 -7.72
N VAL A 27 18.98 4.75 -7.27
CA VAL A 27 18.48 4.27 -5.98
C VAL A 27 18.85 5.23 -4.85
N ALA A 28 20.07 5.78 -4.89
CA ALA A 28 20.53 6.77 -3.92
C ALA A 28 19.68 8.05 -3.94
N THR A 29 19.24 8.49 -5.12
CA THR A 29 18.35 9.66 -5.28
C THR A 29 16.97 9.38 -4.67
N LEU A 30 16.39 8.19 -4.91
CA LEU A 30 15.10 7.81 -4.35
C LEU A 30 15.15 7.70 -2.80
N LYS A 31 16.22 7.13 -2.24
CA LYS A 31 16.45 7.10 -0.80
C LYS A 31 16.59 8.50 -0.21
N ALA A 32 17.33 9.38 -0.89
CA ALA A 32 17.48 10.78 -0.48
C ALA A 32 16.14 11.52 -0.50
N GLU A 33 15.29 11.30 -1.51
CA GLU A 33 13.93 11.86 -1.58
C GLU A 33 13.07 11.39 -0.40
N ILE A 34 13.04 10.09 -0.11
CA ILE A 34 12.30 9.53 1.03
C ILE A 34 12.77 10.16 2.33
N LYS A 35 14.08 10.27 2.51
CA LYS A 35 14.67 10.89 3.70
C LYS A 35 14.31 12.37 3.81
N GLN A 36 14.42 13.13 2.73
CA GLN A 36 14.14 14.57 2.71
C GLN A 36 12.65 14.87 2.96
N ARG A 37 11.74 14.16 2.24
CA ARG A 37 10.31 14.43 2.33
C ARG A 37 9.69 13.98 3.63
N TRP A 38 10.05 12.78 4.10
CA TRP A 38 9.37 12.14 5.23
C TRP A 38 10.29 11.85 6.42
N ASN A 39 11.59 12.11 6.34
CA ASN A 39 12.59 11.79 7.37
C ASN A 39 12.63 10.30 7.73
N ILE A 40 12.34 9.43 6.77
CA ILE A 40 12.29 7.98 6.92
C ILE A 40 13.66 7.38 6.57
N GLU A 41 14.08 6.39 7.35
CA GLU A 41 15.22 5.53 7.05
C GLU A 41 14.78 4.41 6.11
N VAL A 42 15.52 4.19 5.03
CA VAL A 42 15.36 3.03 4.15
C VAL A 42 16.41 1.98 4.52
N VAL A 43 15.95 0.76 4.76
CA VAL A 43 16.81 -0.42 5.03
C VAL A 43 16.60 -1.43 3.91
N ASP A 44 17.69 -1.81 3.24
CA ASP A 44 17.69 -2.63 2.03
C ASP A 44 18.65 -3.84 2.09
N HIS A 45 19.53 -3.86 3.09
CA HIS A 45 20.52 -4.92 3.27
C HIS A 45 20.70 -5.29 4.73
N ASN A 46 21.20 -6.50 4.98
CA ASN A 46 21.31 -7.08 6.32
C ASN A 46 19.96 -7.03 7.08
N LEU A 47 18.86 -7.19 6.36
CA LEU A 47 17.49 -6.98 6.85
C LEU A 47 17.19 -7.86 8.06
N GLN A 48 17.54 -9.14 7.98
CA GLN A 48 17.26 -10.10 9.05
C GLN A 48 17.93 -9.70 10.36
N ASP A 49 19.18 -9.22 10.32
CA ASP A 49 19.91 -8.79 11.51
C ASP A 49 19.47 -7.41 12.00
N THR A 50 19.28 -6.47 11.08
CA THR A 50 18.86 -5.10 11.38
C THR A 50 17.48 -5.05 12.03
N LEU A 51 16.54 -5.89 11.57
CA LEU A 51 15.18 -5.97 12.10
C LEU A 51 15.01 -7.02 13.20
N ARG A 52 16.02 -7.83 13.49
CA ARG A 52 15.97 -8.89 14.52
C ARG A 52 15.37 -8.43 15.85
N PRO A 53 15.75 -7.26 16.42
CA PRO A 53 15.16 -6.80 17.69
C PRO A 53 13.65 -6.62 17.61
N LEU A 54 13.14 -6.10 16.50
CA LEU A 54 11.70 -5.93 16.25
C LEU A 54 11.01 -7.28 16.05
N LEU A 55 11.59 -8.17 15.25
CA LEU A 55 11.08 -9.51 15.01
C LEU A 55 10.92 -10.32 16.32
N VAL A 56 11.96 -10.29 17.16
CA VAL A 56 11.96 -10.98 18.47
C VAL A 56 10.92 -10.37 19.42
N SER A 57 10.84 -9.04 19.50
CA SER A 57 9.91 -8.36 20.41
C SER A 57 8.45 -8.67 20.11
N LYS A 58 8.11 -8.94 18.85
CA LYS A 58 6.75 -9.30 18.41
C LYS A 58 6.54 -10.81 18.29
N SER A 59 7.49 -11.62 18.72
CA SER A 59 7.47 -13.09 18.55
C SER A 59 7.22 -13.50 17.10
N SER A 60 7.73 -12.70 16.17
CA SER A 60 7.54 -12.93 14.74
C SER A 60 8.48 -14.02 14.24
N VAL A 61 7.96 -14.89 13.39
CA VAL A 61 8.73 -15.90 12.64
C VAL A 61 9.04 -15.45 11.23
N ALA A 62 8.99 -14.14 10.97
CA ALA A 62 9.27 -13.62 9.66
C ALA A 62 10.75 -13.79 9.27
N GLN A 63 10.97 -14.15 8.01
CA GLN A 63 12.28 -14.20 7.37
C GLN A 63 12.28 -13.19 6.21
N LEU A 64 13.37 -12.46 6.08
CA LEU A 64 13.54 -11.42 5.06
C LEU A 64 14.79 -11.73 4.26
N GLN A 65 14.66 -11.63 2.94
CA GLN A 65 15.78 -11.67 2.01
C GLN A 65 16.10 -10.23 1.56
N ASP A 66 17.38 -9.86 1.59
CA ASP A 66 17.82 -8.54 1.14
C ASP A 66 17.37 -8.28 -0.30
N VAL A 67 17.01 -7.04 -0.59
CA VAL A 67 16.52 -6.66 -1.92
C VAL A 67 17.65 -6.69 -2.94
N SER A 68 17.34 -7.20 -4.13
CA SER A 68 18.27 -7.17 -5.26
C SER A 68 18.33 -5.75 -5.87
N PRO A 69 19.48 -5.32 -6.39
CA PRO A 69 19.59 -3.99 -7.04
C PRO A 69 18.57 -3.77 -8.17
N LYS A 70 18.15 -4.85 -8.83
CA LYS A 70 17.15 -4.82 -9.91
C LYS A 70 15.76 -4.38 -9.39
N ASN A 71 15.35 -4.86 -8.23
CA ASN A 71 14.00 -4.65 -7.70
C ASN A 71 13.91 -3.39 -6.83
N GLU A 72 15.03 -2.96 -6.24
CA GLU A 72 15.09 -1.90 -5.25
C GLU A 72 14.51 -0.56 -5.77
N GLY A 73 14.99 -0.08 -6.92
CA GLY A 73 14.55 1.19 -7.48
C GLY A 73 13.05 1.21 -7.78
N ALA A 74 12.52 0.14 -8.38
CA ALA A 74 11.08 0.01 -8.65
C ALA A 74 10.26 0.02 -7.35
N CYS A 75 10.73 -0.68 -6.32
CA CYS A 75 10.07 -0.73 -5.03
C CYS A 75 10.04 0.64 -4.33
N LEU A 76 11.14 1.37 -4.33
CA LEU A 76 11.22 2.72 -3.74
C LEU A 76 10.29 3.71 -4.46
N LYS A 77 10.12 3.61 -5.77
CA LYS A 77 9.15 4.41 -6.53
C LYS A 77 7.70 4.14 -6.04
N VAL A 78 7.36 2.89 -5.79
CA VAL A 78 6.05 2.52 -5.23
C VAL A 78 5.85 3.13 -3.83
N VAL A 79 6.88 3.11 -2.98
CA VAL A 79 6.84 3.74 -1.64
C VAL A 79 6.58 5.24 -1.77
N ILE A 80 7.34 5.94 -2.62
CA ILE A 80 7.19 7.37 -2.87
C ILE A 80 5.79 7.69 -3.37
N GLN A 81 5.28 6.93 -4.31
CA GLN A 81 3.94 7.10 -4.87
C GLN A 81 2.86 6.94 -3.78
N ALA A 82 2.91 5.86 -3.00
CA ALA A 82 1.94 5.61 -1.93
C ALA A 82 1.97 6.70 -0.86
N PHE A 83 3.16 7.11 -0.39
CA PHE A 83 3.29 8.13 0.64
C PHE A 83 2.89 9.53 0.16
N SER A 84 3.02 9.82 -1.14
CA SER A 84 2.69 11.13 -1.72
C SER A 84 1.20 11.49 -1.64
N ILE A 85 0.32 10.51 -1.40
CA ILE A 85 -1.11 10.75 -1.17
C ILE A 85 -1.34 11.44 0.17
N TYR A 86 -0.48 11.21 1.14
CA TYR A 86 -0.62 11.69 2.51
C TYR A 86 0.17 12.97 2.76
N PRO A 87 -0.28 13.84 3.69
CA PRO A 87 0.55 14.93 4.19
C PRO A 87 1.87 14.43 4.76
N ALA A 88 2.97 15.10 4.44
CA ALA A 88 4.29 14.62 4.86
C ALA A 88 4.45 14.49 6.38
N HIS A 89 3.88 15.42 7.15
CA HIS A 89 3.92 15.36 8.61
C HIS A 89 3.16 14.16 9.17
N PHE A 90 2.07 13.76 8.51
CA PHE A 90 1.28 12.58 8.89
C PHE A 90 2.12 11.30 8.76
N ILE A 91 2.76 11.09 7.61
CA ILE A 91 3.67 9.95 7.41
C ILE A 91 4.82 9.98 8.40
N LYS A 92 5.46 11.15 8.62
CA LYS A 92 6.54 11.31 9.61
C LYS A 92 6.13 10.94 11.03
N SER A 93 4.88 11.15 11.41
CA SER A 93 4.41 10.83 12.75
C SER A 93 4.17 9.34 12.96
N LEU A 94 3.93 8.59 11.90
CA LEU A 94 3.57 7.16 11.94
C LEU A 94 4.77 6.25 11.63
N ILE A 95 5.61 6.65 10.67
CA ILE A 95 6.63 5.78 10.09
C ILE A 95 8.00 6.42 10.24
N SER A 96 8.94 5.68 10.83
CA SER A 96 10.35 6.09 10.91
C SER A 96 11.26 5.28 9.99
N ARG A 97 10.79 4.10 9.56
CA ARG A 97 11.61 3.17 8.77
C ARG A 97 10.78 2.43 7.73
N VAL A 98 11.36 2.25 6.56
CA VAL A 98 10.87 1.34 5.52
C VAL A 98 11.97 0.34 5.19
N ALA A 99 11.67 -0.93 5.31
CA ALA A 99 12.53 -2.02 4.86
C ALA A 99 12.01 -2.53 3.51
N VAL A 100 12.90 -2.66 2.54
CA VAL A 100 12.60 -3.21 1.21
C VAL A 100 13.34 -4.54 1.06
N ALA A 101 12.61 -5.61 0.75
CA ALA A 101 13.11 -6.97 0.71
C ALA A 101 12.70 -7.65 -0.60
N ASP A 102 13.53 -8.54 -1.16
CA ASP A 102 13.10 -9.34 -2.31
C ASP A 102 11.99 -10.30 -1.91
N THR A 103 12.14 -10.98 -0.76
CA THR A 103 11.12 -11.91 -0.28
C THR A 103 10.90 -11.77 1.21
N ILE A 104 9.64 -11.81 1.59
CA ILE A 104 9.21 -11.83 2.99
C ILE A 104 8.35 -13.06 3.22
N THR A 105 8.78 -13.94 4.15
CA THR A 105 7.99 -15.10 4.54
C THR A 105 7.62 -15.05 6.01
N THR A 106 6.42 -15.50 6.33
CA THR A 106 5.98 -15.71 7.71
C THR A 106 5.21 -17.03 7.77
N TRP A 107 5.48 -17.86 8.79
CA TRP A 107 4.95 -19.24 8.88
C TRP A 107 5.15 -20.06 7.58
N SER A 108 6.28 -19.87 6.91
CA SER A 108 6.58 -20.47 5.61
C SER A 108 5.58 -20.10 4.49
N ILE A 109 4.90 -18.95 4.63
CA ILE A 109 4.03 -18.37 3.61
C ILE A 109 4.67 -17.07 3.17
N GLU A 110 4.79 -16.88 1.86
CA GLU A 110 5.21 -15.61 1.28
C GLU A 110 4.11 -14.57 1.43
N VAL A 111 4.47 -13.37 1.88
CA VAL A 111 3.54 -12.28 2.15
C VAL A 111 4.05 -10.98 1.53
N GLY A 112 3.15 -10.09 1.16
CA GLY A 112 3.49 -8.79 0.54
C GLY A 112 4.18 -7.79 1.48
N GLY A 113 4.37 -8.17 2.74
CA GLY A 113 5.02 -7.35 3.75
C GLY A 113 4.35 -7.47 5.11
N PHE A 114 4.80 -6.63 6.01
CA PHE A 114 4.24 -6.47 7.36
C PHE A 114 4.61 -5.11 7.95
N ASN A 115 4.04 -4.80 9.11
CA ASN A 115 4.45 -3.65 9.92
C ASN A 115 4.83 -4.07 11.34
N PHE A 116 5.77 -3.34 11.93
CA PHE A 116 6.13 -3.39 13.34
C PHE A 116 6.28 -1.99 13.88
N ASP A 117 5.53 -1.65 14.93
CA ASP A 117 5.54 -0.32 15.54
C ASP A 117 5.45 0.79 14.47
N ASN A 118 6.56 1.47 14.18
CA ASN A 118 6.68 2.51 13.15
C ASN A 118 7.55 2.08 11.95
N THR A 119 7.68 0.79 11.72
CA THR A 119 8.43 0.21 10.59
C THR A 119 7.48 -0.53 9.66
N ILE A 120 7.61 -0.29 8.36
CA ILE A 120 6.96 -1.06 7.29
C ILE A 120 8.03 -1.88 6.57
N ALA A 121 7.81 -3.18 6.39
CA ALA A 121 8.61 -4.04 5.52
C ALA A 121 7.77 -4.40 4.29
N ILE A 122 8.33 -4.25 3.09
CA ILE A 122 7.66 -4.41 1.81
C ILE A 122 8.40 -5.46 0.99
N ASP A 123 7.65 -6.41 0.47
CA ASP A 123 8.13 -7.37 -0.50
C ASP A 123 8.21 -6.71 -1.88
N CYS A 124 9.40 -6.78 -2.48
CA CYS A 124 9.75 -6.11 -3.73
C CYS A 124 9.87 -7.07 -4.91
N ASP A 125 9.82 -8.39 -4.68
CA ASP A 125 9.91 -9.35 -5.77
C ASP A 125 8.75 -9.17 -6.75
N ASP A 126 9.07 -9.31 -8.03
CA ASP A 126 8.10 -9.30 -9.12
C ASP A 126 7.57 -10.71 -9.44
N VAL A 127 8.11 -11.73 -8.78
CA VAL A 127 7.81 -13.14 -9.04
C VAL A 127 7.18 -13.79 -7.81
N HIS A 128 5.99 -13.34 -7.43
CA HIS A 128 5.22 -14.10 -6.45
C HIS A 128 4.75 -15.41 -7.07
N GLY A 129 5.49 -16.47 -6.88
CA GLY A 129 5.16 -17.92 -6.96
C GLY A 129 4.12 -18.46 -7.95
N GLN A 130 3.39 -17.65 -8.63
CA GLN A 130 2.29 -18.01 -9.50
C GLN A 130 2.23 -17.12 -10.74
N GLY A 131 3.05 -17.45 -11.74
CA GLY A 131 2.85 -17.11 -13.13
C GLY A 131 2.43 -15.67 -13.44
N MET A 132 3.21 -15.00 -14.26
CA MET A 132 2.95 -13.76 -15.02
C MET A 132 1.77 -12.88 -14.55
N LEU A 133 1.90 -12.27 -13.38
CA LEU A 133 1.10 -11.10 -13.03
C LEU A 133 1.64 -9.90 -13.83
N SER A 134 0.77 -9.02 -14.33
CA SER A 134 1.24 -7.83 -15.02
C SER A 134 1.99 -6.90 -14.06
N ALA A 135 2.97 -6.15 -14.58
CA ALA A 135 3.71 -5.16 -13.79
C ALA A 135 2.75 -4.16 -13.09
N ASP A 136 1.69 -3.72 -13.77
CA ASP A 136 0.67 -2.83 -13.22
C ASP A 136 -0.05 -3.46 -12.02
N PHE A 137 -0.36 -4.75 -12.09
CA PHE A 137 -1.00 -5.46 -10.98
C PHE A 137 -0.07 -5.54 -9.78
N LEU A 138 1.22 -5.86 -9.99
CA LEU A 138 2.21 -5.95 -8.92
C LEU A 138 2.46 -4.59 -8.27
N GLN A 139 2.58 -3.53 -9.06
CA GLN A 139 2.71 -2.18 -8.54
C GLN A 139 1.50 -1.78 -7.69
N LYS A 140 0.29 -2.03 -8.21
CA LYS A 140 -0.94 -1.79 -7.46
C LYS A 140 -0.97 -2.57 -6.15
N TRP A 141 -0.66 -3.85 -6.20
CA TRP A 141 -0.67 -4.73 -5.03
C TRP A 141 0.32 -4.26 -3.94
N LYS A 142 1.54 -3.84 -4.32
CA LYS A 142 2.52 -3.27 -3.40
C LYS A 142 2.00 -1.96 -2.79
N THR A 143 1.40 -1.09 -3.61
CA THR A 143 0.80 0.17 -3.15
C THR A 143 -0.33 -0.07 -2.16
N ASP A 144 -1.23 -1.00 -2.45
CA ASP A 144 -2.35 -1.38 -1.58
C ASP A 144 -1.84 -1.91 -0.22
N ASN A 145 -0.80 -2.74 -0.22
CA ASN A 145 -0.18 -3.23 1.02
C ASN A 145 0.41 -2.09 1.87
N ILE A 146 1.03 -1.09 1.26
CA ILE A 146 1.54 0.09 1.99
C ILE A 146 0.39 0.82 2.70
N HIS A 147 -0.73 1.04 2.02
CA HIS A 147 -1.92 1.67 2.63
C HIS A 147 -2.48 0.82 3.79
N ALA A 148 -2.47 -0.51 3.64
CA ALA A 148 -2.88 -1.41 4.71
C ALA A 148 -1.94 -1.33 5.93
N PHE A 149 -0.63 -1.27 5.73
CA PHE A 149 0.34 -1.17 6.84
C PHE A 149 0.23 0.17 7.56
N ILE A 150 0.04 1.29 6.84
CA ILE A 150 -0.26 2.59 7.45
C ILE A 150 -1.51 2.48 8.33
N ALA A 151 -2.57 1.85 7.85
CA ALA A 151 -3.81 1.66 8.61
C ALA A 151 -3.61 0.80 9.87
N ARG A 152 -2.82 -0.26 9.79
CA ARG A 152 -2.48 -1.08 10.96
C ARG A 152 -1.69 -0.29 12.00
N ILE A 153 -0.71 0.50 11.58
CA ILE A 153 0.05 1.38 12.48
C ILE A 153 -0.89 2.37 13.17
N ILE A 154 -1.85 2.94 12.44
CA ILE A 154 -2.87 3.82 13.02
C ILE A 154 -3.69 3.08 14.09
N LEU A 155 -4.17 1.86 13.81
CA LEU A 155 -4.90 1.06 14.79
C LEU A 155 -4.06 0.75 16.03
N GLU A 156 -2.77 0.49 15.87
CA GLU A 156 -1.87 0.17 16.99
C GLU A 156 -1.57 1.41 17.85
N GLN A 157 -1.25 2.55 17.20
CA GLN A 157 -0.82 3.77 17.89
C GLN A 157 -1.99 4.64 18.39
N HIS A 158 -3.14 4.59 17.73
CA HIS A 158 -4.29 5.43 17.98
C HIS A 158 -5.56 4.64 18.31
N LYS A 159 -5.41 3.54 19.09
CA LYS A 159 -6.53 2.67 19.50
C LYS A 159 -7.73 3.43 20.06
N TRP A 160 -7.49 4.57 20.70
CA TRP A 160 -8.52 5.41 21.30
C TRP A 160 -9.47 6.07 20.28
N LEU A 161 -9.06 6.18 19.01
CA LEU A 161 -9.92 6.65 17.92
C LEU A 161 -10.87 5.58 17.39
N PHE A 162 -10.58 4.32 17.66
CA PHE A 162 -11.32 3.19 17.12
C PHE A 162 -12.30 2.64 18.14
N GLN A 163 -13.59 2.78 17.87
CA GLN A 163 -14.66 2.23 18.69
C GLN A 163 -15.11 0.89 18.09
N ASN A 164 -14.68 -0.20 18.72
CA ASN A 164 -14.94 -1.56 18.22
C ASN A 164 -16.45 -1.87 18.08
N GLN A 165 -17.27 -1.39 19.02
CA GLN A 165 -18.73 -1.61 18.97
C GLN A 165 -19.36 -0.94 17.75
N ASP A 166 -18.97 0.31 17.43
CA ASP A 166 -19.47 1.00 16.25
C ASP A 166 -19.06 0.27 14.97
N TRP A 167 -17.82 -0.20 14.91
CA TRP A 167 -17.33 -0.98 13.76
C TRP A 167 -18.11 -2.27 13.57
N GLN A 168 -18.29 -3.04 14.64
CA GLN A 168 -19.00 -4.33 14.60
C GLN A 168 -20.50 -4.17 14.31
N SER A 169 -21.09 -3.03 14.62
CA SER A 169 -22.51 -2.78 14.33
C SER A 169 -22.83 -2.84 12.83
N TYR A 170 -21.83 -2.70 11.97
CA TYR A 170 -21.94 -2.84 10.52
C TYR A 170 -21.70 -4.28 10.01
N ASN A 171 -21.41 -5.23 10.89
CA ASN A 171 -21.36 -6.65 10.52
C ASN A 171 -22.77 -7.28 10.56
N PRO A 172 -22.99 -8.45 9.96
CA PRO A 172 -24.18 -9.25 10.25
C PRO A 172 -24.27 -9.55 11.75
N SER A 173 -25.48 -9.62 12.29
CA SER A 173 -25.72 -9.79 13.73
C SER A 173 -25.16 -11.10 14.31
N ASP A 174 -25.03 -12.11 13.45
CA ASP A 174 -24.49 -13.45 13.76
C ASP A 174 -23.03 -13.63 13.35
N PHE A 175 -22.39 -12.57 12.86
CA PHE A 175 -21.00 -12.64 12.41
C PHE A 175 -20.04 -12.56 13.59
N HIS A 176 -19.06 -13.45 13.58
CA HIS A 176 -17.88 -13.43 14.45
C HIS A 176 -16.63 -13.49 13.60
N TYR A 177 -15.65 -12.64 13.93
CA TYR A 177 -14.35 -12.74 13.28
C TYR A 177 -13.74 -14.11 13.47
N GLY A 178 -12.99 -14.57 12.47
CA GLY A 178 -12.27 -15.82 12.50
C GLY A 178 -11.15 -15.86 13.54
N ASN A 179 -10.29 -16.83 13.40
CA ASN A 179 -9.15 -17.03 14.28
C ASN A 179 -7.82 -17.03 13.48
N MET A 180 -6.71 -17.23 14.18
CA MET A 180 -5.38 -17.26 13.58
C MET A 180 -5.23 -18.33 12.48
N GLU A 181 -5.94 -19.46 12.58
CA GLU A 181 -5.88 -20.51 11.54
C GLU A 181 -6.66 -20.08 10.31
N ASP A 182 -7.80 -19.42 10.46
CA ASP A 182 -8.55 -18.82 9.35
C ASP A 182 -7.71 -17.78 8.62
N TYR A 183 -6.97 -16.95 9.37
CA TYR A 183 -6.02 -15.98 8.82
C TYR A 183 -4.92 -16.69 8.01
N LYS A 184 -4.25 -17.70 8.57
CA LYS A 184 -3.21 -18.45 7.87
C LYS A 184 -3.75 -19.16 6.62
N ASN A 185 -4.92 -19.75 6.70
CA ASN A 185 -5.58 -20.39 5.56
C ASN A 185 -5.93 -19.37 4.48
N SER A 186 -6.37 -18.20 4.89
CA SER A 186 -6.60 -17.09 3.99
C SER A 186 -5.31 -16.62 3.31
N LEU A 187 -4.17 -16.59 3.95
CA LEU A 187 -2.87 -16.30 3.33
C LEU A 187 -2.41 -17.39 2.36
N ARG A 188 -2.67 -18.66 2.66
CA ARG A 188 -2.29 -19.82 1.81
C ARG A 188 -3.17 -19.98 0.58
N ASP A 189 -4.39 -19.48 0.62
CA ASP A 189 -5.30 -19.58 -0.50
C ASP A 189 -4.94 -18.55 -1.57
N HIS A 190 -4.24 -18.93 -2.61
CA HIS A 190 -3.85 -18.10 -3.74
C HIS A 190 -4.90 -18.04 -4.85
N SER A 191 -6.16 -18.41 -4.58
CA SER A 191 -7.19 -18.35 -5.60
C SER A 191 -7.41 -16.90 -6.08
N PRO A 192 -7.66 -16.68 -7.37
CA PRO A 192 -7.97 -15.36 -7.92
C PRO A 192 -9.16 -14.70 -7.24
N ASN A 193 -10.04 -15.52 -6.64
CA ASN A 193 -11.27 -15.07 -5.97
C ASN A 193 -11.04 -14.39 -4.63
N LYS A 194 -9.86 -14.49 -4.03
CA LYS A 194 -9.55 -13.85 -2.74
C LYS A 194 -9.64 -12.34 -2.73
N ARG A 195 -9.22 -11.75 -3.84
CA ARG A 195 -9.23 -10.30 -4.06
C ARG A 195 -10.37 -9.89 -4.97
N ASN A 196 -11.08 -10.86 -5.54
CA ASN A 196 -12.25 -10.56 -6.33
C ASN A 196 -13.33 -10.05 -5.39
N GLU A 197 -13.65 -8.80 -5.58
CA GLU A 197 -14.75 -8.09 -5.03
C GLU A 197 -16.04 -8.87 -5.31
N ASN A 198 -16.38 -9.70 -4.35
CA ASN A 198 -17.62 -10.43 -4.43
C ASN A 198 -18.71 -9.56 -3.79
N ASN A 199 -19.79 -9.35 -4.49
CA ASN A 199 -20.99 -8.67 -3.96
C ASN A 199 -21.43 -9.23 -2.60
N THR A 200 -21.15 -10.51 -2.33
CA THR A 200 -21.42 -11.16 -1.04
C THR A 200 -20.64 -10.53 0.11
N TYR A 201 -19.35 -10.23 -0.08
CA TYR A 201 -18.55 -9.57 0.96
C TYR A 201 -19.08 -8.16 1.23
N PHE A 202 -19.32 -7.37 0.21
CA PHE A 202 -19.84 -6.01 0.37
C PHE A 202 -21.22 -5.98 1.05
N THR A 203 -22.10 -6.93 0.73
CA THR A 203 -23.41 -7.05 1.39
C THR A 203 -23.26 -7.31 2.88
N SER A 204 -22.22 -8.06 3.27
CA SER A 204 -21.90 -8.38 4.67
C SER A 204 -21.03 -7.30 5.34
N GLY A 205 -20.60 -6.25 4.65
CA GLY A 205 -19.79 -5.17 5.19
C GLY A 205 -18.30 -5.46 5.22
N PHE A 206 -17.80 -6.35 4.35
CA PHE A 206 -16.38 -6.67 4.21
C PHE A 206 -15.90 -6.35 2.80
N ILE A 207 -14.61 -6.09 2.67
CA ILE A 207 -13.98 -5.83 1.37
C ILE A 207 -13.42 -7.13 0.78
N THR A 208 -12.77 -7.93 1.62
CA THR A 208 -12.16 -9.20 1.21
C THR A 208 -12.51 -10.31 2.19
N GLN A 209 -12.22 -11.56 1.81
CA GLN A 209 -12.27 -12.68 2.73
C GLN A 209 -11.28 -12.52 3.89
N LEU A 210 -10.10 -11.93 3.62
CA LEU A 210 -9.09 -11.70 4.64
C LEU A 210 -9.63 -10.77 5.75
N GLY A 211 -10.37 -9.72 5.38
CA GLY A 211 -11.02 -8.82 6.34
C GLY A 211 -12.01 -9.52 7.28
N MET A 212 -12.55 -10.68 6.90
CA MET A 212 -13.44 -11.46 7.77
C MET A 212 -12.70 -12.23 8.87
N THR A 213 -11.39 -12.29 8.85
CA THR A 213 -10.59 -13.06 9.81
C THR A 213 -10.30 -12.29 11.09
N ALA A 214 -10.13 -10.98 11.02
CA ALA A 214 -9.84 -10.14 12.19
C ALA A 214 -10.08 -8.65 11.89
N ILE A 215 -10.29 -7.85 12.93
CA ILE A 215 -10.46 -6.39 12.81
C ILE A 215 -9.21 -5.71 12.26
N ASP A 216 -8.02 -6.20 12.63
CA ASP A 216 -6.73 -5.72 12.15
C ASP A 216 -6.43 -6.12 10.69
N GLN A 217 -7.32 -6.86 10.04
CA GLN A 217 -7.38 -7.09 8.61
C GLN A 217 -8.51 -6.29 7.95
N ASP A 218 -9.68 -6.24 8.60
CA ASP A 218 -10.87 -5.59 8.06
C ASP A 218 -10.69 -4.06 7.90
N PHE A 219 -10.17 -3.39 8.92
CA PHE A 219 -9.91 -1.95 8.84
C PHE A 219 -8.85 -1.57 7.77
N PRO A 220 -7.70 -2.25 7.68
CA PRO A 220 -6.74 -2.04 6.60
C PRO A 220 -7.29 -2.27 5.19
N ASP A 221 -8.16 -3.24 4.99
CA ASP A 221 -8.81 -3.49 3.70
C ASP A 221 -9.58 -2.26 3.20
N TYR A 222 -10.26 -1.56 4.12
CA TYR A 222 -10.92 -0.29 3.79
C TYR A 222 -9.93 0.80 3.40
N ALA A 223 -8.82 0.92 4.11
CA ALA A 223 -7.79 1.90 3.78
C ALA A 223 -7.17 1.64 2.41
N MET A 224 -6.89 0.37 2.06
CA MET A 224 -6.43 -0.01 0.73
C MET A 224 -7.36 0.53 -0.36
N ARG A 225 -8.67 0.37 -0.19
CA ARG A 225 -9.67 0.83 -1.18
C ARG A 225 -9.83 2.33 -1.21
N ILE A 226 -9.84 2.98 -0.05
CA ILE A 226 -9.95 4.44 0.07
C ILE A 226 -8.80 5.13 -0.65
N PHE A 227 -7.57 4.63 -0.50
CA PHE A 227 -6.37 5.29 -1.04
C PHE A 227 -5.90 4.70 -2.37
N GLY A 228 -6.12 3.40 -2.62
CA GLY A 228 -5.71 2.74 -3.85
C GLY A 228 -6.70 2.91 -5.01
N GLU A 229 -8.01 2.87 -4.74
CA GLU A 229 -9.06 2.94 -5.77
C GLU A 229 -10.24 3.81 -5.33
N PRO A 230 -10.00 5.07 -4.98
CA PRO A 230 -10.99 5.90 -4.29
C PRO A 230 -12.29 6.12 -5.09
N ARG A 231 -12.22 6.27 -6.41
CA ARG A 231 -13.40 6.53 -7.26
C ARG A 231 -14.28 5.29 -7.42
N GLU A 232 -13.67 4.14 -7.64
CA GLU A 232 -14.33 2.84 -7.72
C GLU A 232 -14.95 2.50 -6.37
N PHE A 233 -14.21 2.73 -5.30
CA PHE A 233 -14.71 2.47 -3.96
C PHE A 233 -15.87 3.40 -3.55
N ALA A 234 -15.90 4.65 -4.02
CA ALA A 234 -17.03 5.54 -3.83
C ALA A 234 -18.34 4.96 -4.45
N GLN A 235 -18.26 4.23 -5.56
CA GLN A 235 -19.43 3.56 -6.16
C GLN A 235 -19.89 2.40 -5.27
N ILE A 236 -18.97 1.61 -4.72
CA ILE A 236 -19.28 0.51 -3.80
C ILE A 236 -19.95 1.05 -2.53
N ILE A 237 -19.39 2.11 -1.94
CA ILE A 237 -19.94 2.79 -0.75
C ILE A 237 -21.40 3.21 -0.96
N ARG A 238 -21.74 3.78 -2.13
CA ARG A 238 -23.12 4.20 -2.43
C ARG A 238 -24.10 3.03 -2.47
N LYS A 239 -23.63 1.86 -2.89
CA LYS A 239 -24.46 0.67 -3.10
C LYS A 239 -24.66 -0.16 -1.84
N TYR A 240 -23.67 -0.19 -0.94
CA TYR A 240 -23.64 -1.10 0.20
C TYR A 240 -23.62 -0.36 1.55
N PRO A 241 -24.76 -0.29 2.28
CA PRO A 241 -24.87 0.52 3.52
C PRO A 241 -23.87 0.11 4.63
N ARG A 242 -23.56 -1.17 4.77
CA ARG A 242 -22.59 -1.67 5.76
C ARG A 242 -21.17 -1.21 5.42
N VAL A 243 -20.80 -1.29 4.14
CA VAL A 243 -19.52 -0.76 3.65
C VAL A 243 -19.45 0.73 3.87
N LYS A 244 -20.52 1.47 3.58
CA LYS A 244 -20.61 2.92 3.83
C LYS A 244 -20.32 3.27 5.29
N GLY A 245 -20.96 2.54 6.23
CA GLY A 245 -20.76 2.78 7.66
C GLY A 245 -19.30 2.66 8.09
N LYS A 246 -18.64 1.56 7.73
CA LYS A 246 -17.24 1.33 8.04
C LYS A 246 -16.31 2.32 7.31
N ALA A 247 -16.55 2.60 6.02
CA ALA A 247 -15.77 3.59 5.27
C ALA A 247 -15.80 4.96 5.94
N ARG A 248 -16.95 5.39 6.45
CA ARG A 248 -17.09 6.65 7.21
C ARG A 248 -16.25 6.65 8.47
N ILE A 249 -16.20 5.53 9.21
CA ILE A 249 -15.35 5.41 10.41
C ILE A 249 -13.87 5.58 10.02
N VAL A 250 -13.40 4.86 8.99
CA VAL A 250 -12.03 4.96 8.50
C VAL A 250 -11.70 6.42 8.11
N MET A 251 -12.53 7.03 7.25
CA MET A 251 -12.30 8.40 6.80
C MET A 251 -12.27 9.39 7.97
N ASN A 252 -13.14 9.25 8.98
CA ASN A 252 -13.15 10.10 10.15
C ASN A 252 -11.88 9.99 10.98
N ILE A 253 -11.35 8.78 11.16
CA ILE A 253 -10.06 8.54 11.85
C ILE A 253 -8.93 9.25 11.09
N TYR A 254 -8.85 9.06 9.78
CA TYR A 254 -7.84 9.72 8.97
C TYR A 254 -7.98 11.24 8.99
N LEU A 255 -9.20 11.80 8.94
CA LEU A 255 -9.44 13.25 9.04
C LEU A 255 -9.10 13.82 10.42
N THR A 256 -9.25 13.03 11.48
CA THR A 256 -8.84 13.45 12.84
C THR A 256 -7.32 13.58 12.93
N LEU A 257 -6.59 12.68 12.28
CA LEU A 257 -5.12 12.65 12.32
C LEU A 257 -4.48 13.57 11.24
N ALA A 258 -5.14 13.75 10.11
CA ALA A 258 -4.67 14.53 8.97
C ALA A 258 -5.86 15.23 8.26
N PRO A 259 -6.32 16.38 8.77
CA PRO A 259 -7.48 17.11 8.22
C PRO A 259 -7.32 17.50 6.73
N GLU A 260 -6.09 17.61 6.26
CA GLU A 260 -5.77 17.95 4.86
C GLU A 260 -6.22 16.87 3.87
N LEU A 261 -6.40 15.62 4.31
CA LEU A 261 -6.97 14.55 3.50
C LEU A 261 -8.41 14.81 3.06
N LYS A 262 -9.06 15.82 3.64
CA LYS A 262 -10.40 16.24 3.21
C LYS A 262 -10.43 16.57 1.72
N SER A 263 -9.41 17.26 1.21
CA SER A 263 -9.32 17.61 -0.21
C SER A 263 -9.27 16.36 -1.10
N PHE A 264 -8.49 15.35 -0.71
CA PHE A 264 -8.41 14.07 -1.41
C PHE A 264 -9.77 13.34 -1.42
N PHE A 265 -10.44 13.27 -0.27
CA PHE A 265 -11.75 12.61 -0.17
C PHE A 265 -12.85 13.34 -0.96
N ASP A 266 -12.81 14.67 -0.98
CA ASP A 266 -13.75 15.47 -1.77
C ASP A 266 -13.56 15.28 -3.28
N GLN A 267 -12.30 15.33 -3.76
CA GLN A 267 -11.96 15.20 -5.19
C GLN A 267 -12.22 13.78 -5.72
N SER A 268 -12.10 12.77 -4.88
CA SER A 268 -12.37 11.37 -5.23
C SER A 268 -13.86 11.00 -5.16
N GLY A 269 -14.72 11.87 -4.62
CA GLY A 269 -16.15 11.61 -4.44
C GLY A 269 -16.49 10.72 -3.24
N LEU A 270 -15.50 10.40 -2.40
CA LEU A 270 -15.69 9.60 -1.19
C LEU A 270 -16.52 10.34 -0.14
N THR A 271 -16.28 11.65 0.04
CA THR A 271 -17.06 12.47 0.97
C THR A 271 -18.56 12.44 0.67
N ASP A 272 -18.93 12.53 -0.61
CA ASP A 272 -20.33 12.47 -1.00
C ASP A 272 -20.91 11.06 -0.89
N ALA A 273 -20.08 10.04 -1.17
CA ALA A 273 -20.50 8.65 -1.07
C ALA A 273 -20.87 8.24 0.36
N VAL A 274 -20.17 8.75 1.38
CA VAL A 274 -20.45 8.42 2.79
C VAL A 274 -21.55 9.28 3.43
N LYS A 275 -21.92 10.44 2.85
CA LYS A 275 -22.99 11.32 3.36
C LYS A 275 -24.39 10.82 2.98
N ASN A 276 -24.56 10.39 1.74
CA ASN A 276 -25.84 9.96 1.14
C ASN A 276 -26.10 8.47 1.33
#